data_6e443658128d22b0dcfa194eabf45a8b
#
_entry.id   6e443658128d22b0dcfa194eabf45a8b
#
_cell.length_a   1.000
_cell.length_b   1.000
_cell.length_c   1.000
_cell.angle_alpha   90.00
_cell.angle_beta   90.00
_cell.angle_gamma   90.00
#
_symmetry.space_group_name_H-M   'P 1'
#
loop_
_entity.id
_entity.type
_entity.pdbx_description
1 polymer ?
#
loop_
_entity_poly.entity_id
_entity_poly.type
_entity_poly.pdbx_seq_one_letter_code
_entity_poly.pdbx_strand_id
1 'polypeptide(L)'
;MKETILSTLHTRHGDVRIVNRRISAHDYIEFLTRTDLGSQYPRERFHERIAKLVSSVPIRLLAVAGDGRIVGVCFGLTDFAYWLMVTDLGIDREYVTCGIGSELITLTRSEAGGRENIIVFIYANEAAVPFYEKKGLQKSGSMMELTDVEWTGFTVTKKMLPG
;
A
#
# COMPACT_ATOMS: atom_id res chain seq x y z
N MET A 1 2.55 -21.87 -5.36
CA MET A 1 1.27 -21.26 -5.79
C MET A 1 1.52 -20.34 -6.97
N LYS A 2 0.76 -20.50 -8.03
CA LYS A 2 0.95 -19.69 -9.24
C LYS A 2 0.54 -18.23 -8.94
N GLU A 3 1.40 -17.29 -9.22
CA GLU A 3 1.14 -15.86 -9.06
C GLU A 3 -0.04 -15.43 -9.96
N THR A 4 -1.00 -14.71 -9.41
CA THR A 4 -2.11 -14.16 -10.20
C THR A 4 -1.78 -12.73 -10.60
N ILE A 5 -1.61 -12.51 -11.91
CA ILE A 5 -1.41 -11.17 -12.47
C ILE A 5 -2.78 -10.54 -12.69
N LEU A 6 -3.03 -9.41 -12.05
CA LEU A 6 -4.28 -8.67 -12.14
C LEU A 6 -4.26 -7.65 -13.28
N SER A 7 -3.10 -7.05 -13.54
CA SER A 7 -2.92 -6.01 -14.56
C SER A 7 -1.46 -5.89 -14.93
N THR A 8 -1.19 -5.35 -16.12
CA THR A 8 0.16 -4.96 -16.57
C THR A 8 0.12 -3.52 -17.05
N LEU A 9 1.01 -2.71 -16.50
CA LEU A 9 1.20 -1.31 -16.88
C LEU A 9 2.47 -1.17 -17.70
N HIS A 10 2.39 -0.45 -18.81
CA HIS A 10 3.55 -0.07 -19.63
C HIS A 10 4.06 1.28 -19.14
N THR A 11 5.23 1.28 -18.49
CA THR A 11 5.82 2.51 -17.95
C THR A 11 7.08 2.90 -18.72
N ARG A 12 7.55 4.12 -18.47
CA ARG A 12 8.84 4.58 -19.01
C ARG A 12 10.05 3.75 -18.56
N HIS A 13 9.87 2.93 -17.51
CA HIS A 13 10.89 2.04 -16.98
C HIS A 13 10.67 0.57 -17.36
N GLY A 14 9.75 0.30 -18.30
CA GLY A 14 9.36 -1.05 -18.70
C GLY A 14 8.03 -1.48 -18.10
N ASP A 15 7.69 -2.73 -18.30
CA ASP A 15 6.42 -3.28 -17.82
C ASP A 15 6.44 -3.51 -16.32
N VAL A 16 5.33 -3.16 -15.68
CA VAL A 16 5.07 -3.39 -14.26
C VAL A 16 3.80 -4.22 -14.14
N ARG A 17 3.91 -5.35 -13.45
CA ARG A 17 2.77 -6.25 -13.21
C ARG A 17 2.18 -5.97 -11.83
N ILE A 18 0.86 -5.87 -11.74
CA ILE A 18 0.16 -5.84 -10.46
C ILE A 18 -0.26 -7.26 -10.12
N VAL A 19 0.14 -7.72 -8.96
CA VAL A 19 -0.11 -9.08 -8.50
C VAL A 19 -0.72 -9.09 -7.11
N ASN A 20 -1.53 -10.10 -6.81
CA ASN A 20 -2.01 -10.38 -5.47
C ASN A 20 -1.18 -11.54 -4.89
N ARG A 21 -0.25 -11.21 -4.02
CA ARG A 21 0.58 -12.21 -3.34
C ARG A 21 1.08 -11.70 -1.99
N ARG A 22 1.52 -12.61 -1.16
CA ARG A 22 2.17 -12.26 0.11
C ARG A 22 3.55 -11.66 -0.15
N ILE A 23 3.94 -10.76 0.74
CA ILE A 23 5.28 -10.16 0.79
C ILE A 23 5.93 -10.55 2.13
N SER A 24 7.23 -10.81 2.13
CA SER A 24 7.96 -11.02 3.37
C SER A 24 8.20 -9.71 4.11
N ALA A 25 8.40 -9.78 5.43
CA ALA A 25 8.77 -8.60 6.20
C ALA A 25 10.09 -7.98 5.69
N HIS A 26 11.06 -8.81 5.33
CA HIS A 26 12.33 -8.34 4.75
C HIS A 26 12.10 -7.55 3.47
N ASP A 27 11.37 -8.10 2.50
CA ASP A 27 11.12 -7.45 1.22
C ASP A 27 10.31 -6.17 1.38
N TYR A 28 9.36 -6.16 2.33
CA TYR A 28 8.57 -4.98 2.61
C TYR A 28 9.40 -3.86 3.24
N ILE A 29 10.27 -4.18 4.20
CA ILE A 29 11.19 -3.19 4.79
C ILE A 29 12.18 -2.67 3.75
N GLU A 30 12.69 -3.54 2.87
CA GLU A 30 13.54 -3.13 1.75
C GLU A 30 12.78 -2.14 0.83
N PHE A 31 11.56 -2.48 0.47
CA PHE A 31 10.70 -1.58 -0.31
C PHE A 31 10.52 -0.21 0.39
N LEU A 32 10.27 -0.20 1.70
CA LEU A 32 10.10 1.04 2.47
C LEU A 32 11.34 1.95 2.43
N THR A 33 12.53 1.41 2.20
CA THR A 33 13.74 2.23 2.04
C THR A 33 13.73 3.08 0.76
N ARG A 34 12.90 2.70 -0.22
CA ARG A 34 12.80 3.33 -1.54
C ARG A 34 11.53 4.17 -1.72
N THR A 35 10.74 4.33 -0.67
CA THR A 35 9.46 5.06 -0.69
C THR A 35 9.36 5.97 0.52
N ASP A 36 8.45 6.94 0.46
CA ASP A 36 8.18 7.85 1.57
C ASP A 36 7.15 7.28 2.57
N LEU A 37 6.57 6.12 2.26
CA LEU A 37 5.57 5.46 3.11
C LEU A 37 6.11 5.09 4.51
N GLY A 38 7.39 4.77 4.62
CA GLY A 38 8.02 4.38 5.88
C GLY A 38 7.91 5.41 7.00
N SER A 39 7.78 6.69 6.65
CA SER A 39 7.60 7.76 7.64
C SER A 39 6.28 7.71 8.41
N GLN A 40 5.34 6.86 7.98
CA GLN A 40 4.03 6.70 8.61
C GLN A 40 4.00 5.67 9.74
N TYR A 41 5.08 4.93 9.95
CA TYR A 41 5.09 3.88 10.95
C TYR A 41 5.71 4.35 12.27
N PRO A 42 5.10 4.01 13.42
CA PRO A 42 5.74 4.19 14.72
C PRO A 42 7.02 3.37 14.80
N ARG A 43 8.06 3.95 15.40
CA ARG A 43 9.36 3.27 15.57
C ARG A 43 9.27 2.09 16.54
N GLU A 44 8.39 2.18 17.53
CA GLU A 44 8.25 1.16 18.56
C GLU A 44 7.94 -0.22 17.98
N ARG A 45 8.76 -1.21 18.30
CA ARG A 45 8.62 -2.60 17.88
C ARG A 45 8.43 -2.75 16.36
N PHE A 46 9.10 -1.92 15.60
CA PHE A 46 8.89 -1.78 14.14
C PHE A 46 8.96 -3.14 13.41
N HIS A 47 10.03 -3.92 13.60
CA HIS A 47 10.20 -5.20 12.90
C HIS A 47 9.10 -6.21 13.23
N GLU A 48 8.76 -6.32 14.52
CA GLU A 48 7.70 -7.23 14.97
C GLU A 48 6.33 -6.80 14.39
N ARG A 49 6.04 -5.52 14.42
CA ARG A 49 4.77 -4.99 13.89
C ARG A 49 4.67 -5.13 12.38
N ILE A 50 5.76 -4.91 11.63
CA ILE A 50 5.78 -5.15 10.19
C ILE A 50 5.57 -6.63 9.87
N ALA A 51 6.20 -7.55 10.61
CA ALA A 51 5.98 -8.98 10.43
C ALA A 51 4.50 -9.36 10.64
N LYS A 52 3.85 -8.83 11.66
CA LYS A 52 2.42 -9.01 11.89
C LYS A 52 1.58 -8.43 10.74
N LEU A 53 1.88 -7.22 10.31
CA LEU A 53 1.18 -6.52 9.23
C LEU A 53 1.16 -7.37 7.96
N VAL A 54 2.32 -7.75 7.44
CA VAL A 54 2.42 -8.47 6.17
C VAL A 54 1.85 -9.88 6.22
N SER A 55 1.78 -10.48 7.40
CA SER A 55 1.20 -11.82 7.58
C SER A 55 -0.33 -11.80 7.70
N SER A 56 -0.93 -10.71 8.19
CA SER A 56 -2.34 -10.66 8.57
C SER A 56 -3.21 -9.82 7.64
N VAL A 57 -2.64 -8.85 6.93
CA VAL A 57 -3.45 -7.96 6.06
C VAL A 57 -4.20 -8.76 5.00
N PRO A 58 -5.53 -8.60 4.87
CA PRO A 58 -6.33 -9.43 3.96
C PRO A 58 -6.10 -9.11 2.48
N ILE A 59 -5.90 -7.84 2.11
CA ILE A 59 -5.58 -7.46 0.74
C ILE A 59 -4.17 -6.89 0.69
N ARG A 60 -3.39 -7.41 -0.24
CA ARG A 60 -1.99 -7.04 -0.47
C ARG A 60 -1.67 -7.12 -1.95
N LEU A 61 -1.73 -5.97 -2.60
CA LEU A 61 -1.36 -5.87 -4.00
C LEU A 61 0.05 -5.33 -4.11
N LEU A 62 0.82 -5.95 -4.99
CA LEU A 62 2.19 -5.55 -5.26
C LEU A 62 2.34 -5.17 -6.73
N ALA A 63 3.05 -4.08 -6.99
CA ALA A 63 3.53 -3.73 -8.31
C ALA A 63 4.96 -4.24 -8.45
N VAL A 64 5.19 -5.09 -9.44
CA VAL A 64 6.46 -5.80 -9.64
C VAL A 64 7.05 -5.43 -11.00
N ALA A 65 8.25 -4.88 -11.00
CA ALA A 65 8.99 -4.54 -12.21
C ALA A 65 9.52 -5.80 -12.92
N GLY A 66 10.00 -5.64 -14.16
CA GLY A 66 10.49 -6.74 -14.96
C GLY A 66 11.66 -7.53 -14.38
N ASP A 67 12.47 -6.88 -13.53
CA ASP A 67 13.58 -7.50 -12.80
C ASP A 67 13.15 -8.19 -11.49
N GLY A 68 11.86 -8.19 -11.18
CA GLY A 68 11.31 -8.77 -9.95
C GLY A 68 11.28 -7.83 -8.76
N ARG A 69 11.79 -6.61 -8.87
CA ARG A 69 11.78 -5.62 -7.80
C ARG A 69 10.36 -5.14 -7.52
N ILE A 70 9.99 -5.04 -6.24
CA ILE A 70 8.71 -4.46 -5.82
C ILE A 70 8.83 -2.95 -5.90
N VAL A 71 7.96 -2.33 -6.69
CA VAL A 71 7.97 -0.89 -6.96
C VAL A 71 6.69 -0.19 -6.51
N GLY A 72 5.73 -0.95 -5.99
CA GLY A 72 4.51 -0.42 -5.40
C GLY A 72 3.85 -1.43 -4.49
N VAL A 73 3.16 -0.94 -3.48
CA VAL A 73 2.42 -1.77 -2.51
C VAL A 73 1.11 -1.06 -2.18
N CYS A 74 0.03 -1.84 -2.09
CA CYS A 74 -1.23 -1.37 -1.54
C CYS A 74 -1.81 -2.43 -0.61
N PHE A 75 -2.02 -2.07 0.65
CA PHE A 75 -2.66 -2.93 1.64
C PHE A 75 -4.05 -2.41 1.99
N GLY A 76 -4.97 -3.33 2.23
CA GLY A 76 -6.35 -3.01 2.61
C GLY A 76 -6.91 -3.94 3.67
N LEU A 77 -7.65 -3.35 4.60
CA LEU A 77 -8.48 -4.05 5.57
C LEU A 77 -9.92 -4.06 5.07
N THR A 78 -10.54 -5.21 5.00
CA THR A 78 -11.88 -5.34 4.43
C THR A 78 -12.65 -6.49 5.05
N ASP A 79 -13.99 -6.35 5.08
CA ASP A 79 -14.92 -7.43 5.37
C ASP A 79 -15.40 -8.16 4.10
N PHE A 80 -14.93 -7.76 2.93
CA PHE A 80 -15.34 -8.26 1.62
C PHE A 80 -16.84 -8.08 1.30
N ALA A 81 -17.53 -7.21 2.02
CA ALA A 81 -18.97 -6.98 1.88
C ALA A 81 -19.32 -5.51 1.73
N TYR A 82 -18.88 -4.68 2.68
CA TYR A 82 -19.26 -3.26 2.76
C TYR A 82 -18.09 -2.31 2.85
N TRP A 83 -16.99 -2.71 3.48
CA TRP A 83 -15.95 -1.79 3.94
C TRP A 83 -14.57 -2.18 3.40
N LEU A 84 -13.84 -1.18 2.95
CA LEU A 84 -12.42 -1.27 2.66
C LEU A 84 -11.72 -0.07 3.28
N MET A 85 -10.74 -0.30 4.12
CA MET A 85 -9.80 0.72 4.55
C MET A 85 -8.45 0.48 3.90
N VAL A 86 -8.02 1.40 3.04
CA VAL A 86 -6.66 1.37 2.49
C VAL A 86 -5.72 1.93 3.54
N THR A 87 -4.84 1.09 4.04
CA THR A 87 -3.94 1.43 5.16
C THR A 87 -2.57 1.87 4.68
N ASP A 88 -2.10 1.30 3.58
CA ASP A 88 -0.75 1.52 3.07
C ASP A 88 -0.79 1.60 1.55
N LEU A 89 -0.35 2.70 1.00
CA LEU A 89 -0.12 2.88 -0.42
C LEU A 89 1.23 3.57 -0.60
N GLY A 90 2.18 2.85 -1.14
CA GLY A 90 3.53 3.36 -1.39
C GLY A 90 4.01 3.02 -2.78
N ILE A 91 4.77 3.94 -3.37
CA ILE A 91 5.38 3.78 -4.69
C ILE A 91 6.87 4.09 -4.56
N ASP A 92 7.70 3.25 -5.18
CA ASP A 92 9.13 3.50 -5.31
C ASP A 92 9.34 4.88 -5.95
N ARG A 93 10.26 5.68 -5.40
CA ARG A 93 10.52 7.05 -5.85
C ARG A 93 10.85 7.14 -7.34
N GLU A 94 11.49 6.12 -7.91
CA GLU A 94 11.79 6.07 -9.34
C GLU A 94 10.54 5.85 -10.22
N TYR A 95 9.47 5.29 -9.64
CA TYR A 95 8.26 4.91 -10.36
C TYR A 95 7.07 5.83 -10.08
N VAL A 96 7.27 6.92 -9.35
CA VAL A 96 6.20 7.92 -9.18
C VAL A 96 5.79 8.50 -10.53
N THR A 97 4.54 8.93 -10.67
CA THR A 97 3.94 9.45 -11.91
C THR A 97 3.83 8.42 -13.07
N CYS A 98 3.97 7.15 -12.79
CA CYS A 98 3.78 6.06 -13.77
C CYS A 98 2.36 5.47 -13.78
N GLY A 99 1.44 6.00 -12.99
CA GLY A 99 0.06 5.49 -12.90
C GLY A 99 -0.12 4.28 -11.98
N ILE A 100 0.92 3.82 -11.33
CA ILE A 100 0.89 2.60 -10.48
C ILE A 100 -0.04 2.79 -9.28
N GLY A 101 0.05 3.93 -8.57
CA GLY A 101 -0.80 4.18 -7.41
C GLY A 101 -2.28 4.19 -7.75
N SER A 102 -2.61 4.77 -8.89
CA SER A 102 -3.98 4.82 -9.43
C SER A 102 -4.52 3.42 -9.69
N GLU A 103 -3.74 2.59 -10.36
CA GLU A 103 -4.10 1.20 -10.68
C GLU A 103 -4.22 0.35 -9.41
N LEU A 104 -3.29 0.49 -8.48
CA LEU A 104 -3.33 -0.22 -7.21
C LEU A 104 -4.62 0.07 -6.42
N ILE A 105 -5.04 1.33 -6.32
CA ILE A 105 -6.29 1.70 -5.62
C ILE A 105 -7.50 1.07 -6.32
N THR A 106 -7.58 1.17 -7.64
CA THR A 106 -8.68 0.61 -8.42
C THR A 106 -8.80 -0.90 -8.22
N LEU A 107 -7.68 -1.61 -8.31
CA LEU A 107 -7.65 -3.06 -8.16
C LEU A 107 -7.89 -3.50 -6.72
N THR A 108 -7.37 -2.76 -5.73
CA THR A 108 -7.64 -3.05 -4.31
C THR A 108 -9.13 -2.97 -4.00
N ARG A 109 -9.81 -1.95 -4.51
CA ARG A 109 -11.27 -1.85 -4.38
C ARG A 109 -11.99 -3.01 -5.06
N SER A 110 -11.58 -3.39 -6.24
CA SER A 110 -12.13 -4.52 -6.99
C SER A 110 -11.94 -5.85 -6.26
N GLU A 111 -10.75 -6.09 -5.71
CA GLU A 111 -10.46 -7.30 -4.92
C GLU A 111 -11.29 -7.37 -3.63
N ALA A 112 -11.53 -6.23 -2.99
CA ALA A 112 -12.32 -6.15 -1.76
C ALA A 112 -13.82 -6.35 -2.01
N GLY A 113 -14.36 -5.67 -3.02
CA GLY A 113 -15.80 -5.61 -3.26
C GLY A 113 -16.32 -6.63 -4.26
N GLY A 114 -15.48 -7.07 -5.20
CA GLY A 114 -15.96 -7.90 -6.32
C GLY A 114 -17.02 -7.17 -7.13
N ARG A 115 -18.24 -7.65 -7.08
CA ARG A 115 -19.39 -7.03 -7.76
C ARG A 115 -20.09 -5.98 -6.91
N GLU A 116 -19.81 -5.94 -5.62
CA GLU A 116 -20.50 -5.07 -4.68
C GLU A 116 -19.90 -3.65 -4.69
N ASN A 117 -20.75 -2.65 -4.50
CA ASN A 117 -20.30 -1.31 -4.16
C ASN A 117 -19.78 -1.30 -2.73
N ILE A 118 -18.51 -1.03 -2.58
CA ILE A 118 -17.85 -1.04 -1.28
C ILE A 118 -17.46 0.39 -0.87
N ILE A 119 -17.62 0.68 0.41
CA ILE A 119 -17.25 1.97 0.97
C ILE A 119 -15.74 1.96 1.22
N VAL A 120 -15.03 2.93 0.63
CA VAL A 120 -13.57 3.03 0.74
C VAL A 120 -13.19 4.16 1.67
N PHE A 121 -12.40 3.85 2.70
CA PHE A 121 -11.77 4.82 3.59
C PHE A 121 -10.27 4.84 3.41
N ILE A 122 -9.68 6.03 3.51
CA ILE A 122 -8.24 6.23 3.50
C ILE A 122 -7.89 7.27 4.57
N TYR A 123 -6.85 6.98 5.34
CA TYR A 123 -6.23 7.96 6.20
C TYR A 123 -5.05 8.59 5.44
N ALA A 124 -5.32 9.72 4.79
CA ALA A 124 -4.36 10.37 3.90
C ALA A 124 -3.63 11.51 4.61
N ASN A 125 -2.32 11.65 4.35
CA ASN A 125 -1.64 12.89 4.69
C ASN A 125 -2.07 14.03 3.75
N GLU A 126 -1.88 15.27 4.17
CA GLU A 126 -2.33 16.44 3.41
C GLU A 126 -1.75 16.50 1.99
N ALA A 127 -0.51 16.05 1.79
CA ALA A 127 0.12 16.06 0.47
C ALA A 127 -0.52 15.06 -0.50
N ALA A 128 -1.12 13.98 0.02
CA ALA A 128 -1.75 12.95 -0.79
C ALA A 128 -3.24 13.22 -1.08
N VAL A 129 -3.88 14.14 -0.37
CA VAL A 129 -5.31 14.46 -0.54
C VAL A 129 -5.69 14.73 -2.00
N PRO A 130 -4.98 15.57 -2.77
CA PRO A 130 -5.33 15.83 -4.17
C PRO A 130 -5.33 14.57 -5.05
N PHE A 131 -4.43 13.62 -4.79
CA PHE A 131 -4.40 12.34 -5.49
C PHE A 131 -5.69 11.55 -5.26
N TYR A 132 -6.12 11.45 -4.00
CA TYR A 132 -7.33 10.70 -3.66
C TYR A 132 -8.61 11.40 -4.13
N GLU A 133 -8.66 12.73 -4.10
CA GLU A 133 -9.79 13.48 -4.63
C GLU A 133 -9.99 13.22 -6.13
N LYS A 134 -8.92 13.14 -6.92
CA LYS A 134 -8.97 12.74 -8.32
C LYS A 134 -9.52 11.33 -8.55
N LYS A 135 -9.46 10.47 -7.53
CA LYS A 135 -10.03 9.13 -7.53
C LYS A 135 -11.49 9.08 -7.06
N GLY A 136 -12.10 10.22 -6.79
CA GLY A 136 -13.48 10.32 -6.34
C GLY A 136 -13.67 10.22 -4.84
N LEU A 137 -12.60 10.18 -4.04
CA LEU A 137 -12.72 10.23 -2.59
C LEU A 137 -12.98 11.66 -2.14
N GLN A 138 -13.70 11.81 -1.04
CA GLN A 138 -14.03 13.10 -0.44
C GLN A 138 -13.69 13.05 1.04
N LYS A 139 -13.28 14.18 1.60
CA LYS A 139 -13.11 14.30 3.05
C LYS A 139 -14.43 14.00 3.75
N SER A 140 -14.40 13.13 4.76
CA SER A 140 -15.57 12.75 5.55
C SER A 140 -15.45 13.31 6.97
N GLY A 141 -16.47 14.01 7.42
CA GLY A 141 -16.57 14.50 8.80
C GLY A 141 -17.13 13.48 9.79
N SER A 142 -17.51 12.30 9.31
CA SER A 142 -18.15 11.26 10.14
C SER A 142 -17.16 10.28 10.76
N MET A 143 -15.90 10.31 10.36
CA MET A 143 -14.91 9.41 10.90
C MET A 143 -14.41 9.88 12.26
N MET A 144 -14.40 8.97 13.23
CA MET A 144 -13.87 9.21 14.56
C MET A 144 -12.70 8.27 14.81
N GLU A 145 -11.65 8.75 15.46
CA GLU A 145 -10.49 7.94 15.81
C GLU A 145 -10.17 8.03 17.29
N LEU A 146 -9.65 6.95 17.83
CA LEU A 146 -8.98 6.90 19.12
C LEU A 146 -7.56 6.42 18.86
N THR A 147 -6.59 7.27 19.11
CA THR A 147 -5.18 6.91 18.95
C THR A 147 -4.33 7.57 20.03
N ASP A 148 -3.60 6.75 20.74
CA ASP A 148 -2.52 7.11 21.64
C ASP A 148 -1.18 6.61 21.12
N VAL A 149 -1.17 6.15 19.88
CA VAL A 149 0.06 5.76 19.19
C VAL A 149 0.79 7.02 18.73
N GLU A 150 2.01 7.19 19.22
CA GLU A 150 2.85 8.30 18.80
C GLU A 150 3.44 8.00 17.41
N TRP A 151 2.97 8.73 16.42
CA TRP A 151 3.50 8.67 15.06
C TRP A 151 4.78 9.52 14.97
N THR A 152 5.87 8.96 15.46
CA THR A 152 7.17 9.58 15.26
C THR A 152 7.65 9.26 13.85
N GLY A 153 7.63 10.26 12.99
CA GLY A 153 8.20 10.11 11.65
C GLY A 153 9.67 9.69 11.73
N PHE A 154 10.03 8.62 11.04
CA PHE A 154 11.41 8.23 10.88
C PHE A 154 11.61 7.65 9.48
N THR A 155 12.82 7.80 8.95
CA THR A 155 13.15 7.26 7.64
C THR A 155 13.60 5.82 7.79
N VAL A 156 12.96 4.91 7.07
CA VAL A 156 13.41 3.51 6.99
C VAL A 156 14.67 3.46 6.14
N THR A 157 15.75 2.95 6.71
CA THR A 157 17.04 2.84 6.05
C THR A 157 17.47 1.37 5.92
N LYS A 158 18.43 1.10 5.04
CA LYS A 158 18.98 -0.25 4.84
C LYS A 158 19.54 -0.88 6.12
N LYS A 159 19.97 -0.06 7.10
CA LYS A 159 20.42 -0.54 8.41
C LYS A 159 19.33 -1.22 9.23
N MET A 160 18.07 -0.99 8.87
CA MET A 160 16.91 -1.57 9.56
C MET A 160 16.47 -2.90 8.94
N LEU A 161 17.11 -3.34 7.87
CA LEU A 161 16.83 -4.66 7.29
C LEU A 161 17.17 -5.75 8.31
N PRO A 162 16.29 -6.75 8.50
CA PRO A 162 16.60 -7.89 9.35
C PRO A 162 17.81 -8.63 8.77
N GLY A 163 18.76 -8.90 9.64
CA GLY A 163 20.00 -9.59 9.27
C GLY A 163 19.81 -11.04 8.89
#